data_5a14c58c13be46bd080ab9518d64a53f
#
_entry.id   5a14c58c13be46bd080ab9518d64a53f
#
_cell.length_a   1.000
_cell.length_b   1.000
_cell.length_c   1.000
_cell.angle_alpha   90.00
_cell.angle_beta   90.00
_cell.angle_gamma   90.00
#
_symmetry.space_group_name_H-M   'P 1'
#
loop_
_entity.id
_entity.type
_entity.pdbx_description
1 polymer ?
#
loop_
_entity_poly.entity_id
_entity_poly.type
_entity_poly.pdbx_seq_one_letter_code
_entity_poly.pdbx_strand_id
1 'polypeptide(L)'
;MLKGEEIKALNLVNGFQDSRARATSYDLSVGQIITSDGTTHLSHILKRQGLVKVISQERIELPDDVFGTVLVKTSMSDRGLLALNIGLIDPSYRGKIASYIINFSDDDQPINQGDAFLRATFQRIDGASKYDKKIDISNEEYWSKSQLAMVNGFSDKFLNYEEILKDFVRDHMESYKTTILKYVTAAGLALSFMVLLLNFGNVIFAQRWLDPQATIAAQAESRIDQ
;
A
#
# COMPACT_ATOMS: atom_id res chain seq x y z
N MET A 1 6.29 33.53 17.33
CA MET A 1 5.74 33.22 16.00
C MET A 1 5.75 34.49 15.19
N LEU A 2 6.26 34.44 13.95
CA LEU A 2 6.35 35.60 13.07
C LEU A 2 5.01 35.87 12.38
N LYS A 3 4.69 37.16 12.20
CA LYS A 3 3.52 37.60 11.44
C LYS A 3 3.79 37.50 9.95
N GLY A 4 2.75 37.45 9.13
CA GLY A 4 2.85 37.41 7.65
C GLY A 4 3.72 38.53 7.07
N GLU A 5 3.60 39.72 7.62
CA GLU A 5 4.40 40.90 7.25
C GLU A 5 5.90 40.73 7.58
N GLU A 6 6.22 40.08 8.70
CA GLU A 6 7.61 39.79 9.11
C GLU A 6 8.20 38.68 8.23
N ILE A 7 7.38 37.65 7.87
CA ILE A 7 7.77 36.58 6.93
C ILE A 7 8.20 37.21 5.59
N LYS A 8 7.42 38.19 5.09
CA LYS A 8 7.72 38.95 3.86
C LYS A 8 8.96 39.81 4.02
N ALA A 9 9.04 40.62 5.10
CA ALA A 9 10.13 41.54 5.34
C ALA A 9 11.49 40.83 5.49
N LEU A 10 11.51 39.64 6.07
CA LEU A 10 12.69 38.80 6.24
C LEU A 10 13.01 37.92 5.02
N ASN A 11 12.20 37.98 3.95
CA ASN A 11 12.33 37.15 2.74
C ASN A 11 12.45 35.67 3.04
N LEU A 12 11.71 35.15 4.04
CA LEU A 12 11.79 33.74 4.43
C LEU A 12 11.23 32.80 3.36
N VAL A 13 10.43 33.32 2.46
CA VAL A 13 9.78 32.57 1.38
C VAL A 13 10.11 33.26 0.05
N ASN A 14 10.94 32.64 -0.74
CA ASN A 14 11.24 33.08 -2.09
C ASN A 14 10.06 32.70 -3.03
N GLY A 15 9.56 33.65 -3.81
CA GLY A 15 8.31 33.53 -4.55
C GLY A 15 7.06 33.89 -3.71
N PHE A 16 7.25 34.72 -2.68
CA PHE A 16 6.17 35.18 -1.79
C PHE A 16 5.01 35.84 -2.54
N GLN A 17 3.79 35.44 -2.23
CA GLN A 17 2.55 36.02 -2.74
C GLN A 17 1.68 36.49 -1.56
N ASP A 18 1.25 37.74 -1.58
CA ASP A 18 0.42 38.33 -0.51
C ASP A 18 -0.89 37.54 -0.29
N SER A 19 -1.48 36.99 -1.35
CA SER A 19 -2.71 36.19 -1.29
C SER A 19 -2.57 34.91 -0.47
N ARG A 20 -1.35 34.42 -0.29
CA ARG A 20 -1.04 33.19 0.47
C ARG A 20 -0.58 33.46 1.90
N ALA A 21 -0.27 34.71 2.22
CA ALA A 21 0.09 35.12 3.57
C ALA A 21 -1.14 35.10 4.48
N ARG A 22 -0.92 34.71 5.74
CA ARG A 22 -1.88 34.72 6.82
C ARG A 22 -1.30 35.53 7.98
N ALA A 23 -2.13 35.75 9.02
CA ALA A 23 -1.69 36.54 10.17
C ALA A 23 -0.37 36.05 10.79
N THR A 24 -0.16 34.70 10.86
CA THR A 24 1.03 34.11 11.51
C THR A 24 1.62 32.96 10.70
N SER A 25 1.29 32.82 9.42
CA SER A 25 1.69 31.69 8.59
C SER A 25 1.69 32.02 7.11
N TYR A 26 2.24 31.13 6.31
CA TYR A 26 2.23 31.21 4.86
C TYR A 26 1.78 29.88 4.26
N ASP A 27 0.87 29.92 3.29
CA ASP A 27 0.38 28.74 2.60
C ASP A 27 1.31 28.42 1.41
N LEU A 28 2.04 27.30 1.50
CA LEU A 28 2.89 26.78 0.41
C LEU A 28 2.03 26.13 -0.67
N SER A 29 2.41 26.33 -1.92
CA SER A 29 1.69 25.83 -3.09
C SER A 29 2.41 24.68 -3.78
N VAL A 30 1.62 23.86 -4.47
CA VAL A 30 2.11 22.78 -5.33
C VAL A 30 2.91 23.40 -6.49
N GLY A 31 4.16 23.04 -6.61
CA GLY A 31 5.03 23.39 -7.73
C GLY A 31 5.10 22.27 -8.75
N GLN A 32 5.46 21.09 -8.29
CA GLN A 32 5.61 19.89 -9.12
C GLN A 32 5.10 18.66 -8.37
N ILE A 33 4.63 17.67 -9.13
CA ILE A 33 4.12 16.39 -8.64
C ILE A 33 4.95 15.29 -9.29
N ILE A 34 5.52 14.40 -8.49
CA ILE A 34 6.33 13.26 -8.96
C ILE A 34 5.57 11.97 -8.65
N THR A 35 5.31 11.18 -9.67
CA THR A 35 4.69 9.85 -9.59
C THR A 35 5.73 8.75 -9.32
N SER A 36 5.30 7.54 -8.97
CA SER A 36 6.17 6.41 -8.62
C SER A 36 7.11 5.97 -9.73
N ASP A 37 6.76 6.22 -10.99
CA ASP A 37 7.61 6.00 -12.17
C ASP A 37 8.68 7.09 -12.37
N GLY A 38 8.72 8.11 -11.49
CA GLY A 38 9.63 9.24 -11.58
C GLY A 38 9.18 10.33 -12.55
N THR A 39 8.02 10.22 -13.16
CA THR A 39 7.49 11.25 -14.06
C THR A 39 7.05 12.49 -13.28
N THR A 40 7.29 13.65 -13.84
CA THR A 40 6.91 14.95 -13.24
C THR A 40 5.72 15.56 -13.96
N HIS A 41 4.74 16.00 -13.17
CA HIS A 41 3.50 16.60 -13.65
C HIS A 41 3.25 17.96 -13.00
N LEU A 42 2.54 18.83 -13.69
CA LEU A 42 1.98 20.08 -13.13
C LEU A 42 0.55 19.88 -12.61
N SER A 43 -0.14 18.85 -13.12
CA SER A 43 -1.46 18.43 -12.68
C SER A 43 -1.54 16.91 -12.69
N HIS A 44 -2.15 16.32 -11.68
CA HIS A 44 -2.28 14.86 -11.58
C HIS A 44 -3.58 14.49 -10.88
N ILE A 45 -4.25 13.46 -11.37
CA ILE A 45 -5.41 12.87 -10.71
C ILE A 45 -4.91 11.72 -9.83
N LEU A 46 -4.82 12.00 -8.54
CA LEU A 46 -4.38 11.01 -7.56
C LEU A 46 -5.49 10.01 -7.29
N LYS A 47 -5.32 8.81 -7.78
CA LYS A 47 -6.26 7.70 -7.62
C LYS A 47 -6.47 7.36 -6.16
N ARG A 48 -7.59 6.72 -5.84
CA ARG A 48 -7.82 6.12 -4.53
C ARG A 48 -6.62 5.26 -4.12
N GLN A 49 -6.15 5.40 -2.88
CA GLN A 49 -4.95 4.76 -2.34
C GLN A 49 -3.65 5.11 -3.08
N GLY A 50 -3.70 6.05 -4.01
CA GLY A 50 -2.53 6.52 -4.72
C GLY A 50 -1.60 7.32 -3.82
N LEU A 51 -0.32 7.34 -4.18
CA LEU A 51 0.73 8.09 -3.53
C LEU A 51 1.54 8.86 -4.56
N VAL A 52 1.78 10.14 -4.28
CA VAL A 52 2.66 11.01 -5.07
C VAL A 52 3.54 11.83 -4.16
N LYS A 53 4.67 12.31 -4.66
CA LYS A 53 5.48 13.32 -3.99
C LYS A 53 5.19 14.69 -4.57
N VAL A 54 4.82 15.63 -3.73
CA VAL A 54 4.56 17.03 -4.11
C VAL A 54 5.69 17.91 -3.61
N ILE A 55 6.25 18.71 -4.49
CA ILE A 55 7.31 19.70 -4.20
C ILE A 55 6.69 21.09 -4.24
N SER A 56 7.00 21.94 -3.28
CA SER A 56 6.52 23.32 -3.21
C SER A 56 6.98 24.17 -4.43
N GLN A 57 6.15 25.11 -4.83
CA GLN A 57 6.54 26.14 -5.79
C GLN A 57 7.57 27.09 -5.16
N GLU A 58 7.33 27.48 -3.94
CA GLU A 58 8.15 28.37 -3.14
C GLU A 58 9.44 27.69 -2.67
N ARG A 59 10.46 28.48 -2.45
CA ARG A 59 11.70 28.10 -1.78
C ARG A 59 11.75 28.77 -0.41
N ILE A 60 12.08 28.02 0.62
CA ILE A 60 12.26 28.54 1.98
C ILE A 60 13.74 28.94 2.16
N GLU A 61 13.96 30.09 2.79
CA GLU A 61 15.28 30.63 3.08
C GLU A 61 15.31 31.18 4.51
N LEU A 62 15.75 30.36 5.44
CA LEU A 62 15.77 30.71 6.86
C LEU A 62 17.14 31.27 7.28
N PRO A 63 17.18 32.35 8.08
CA PRO A 63 18.39 32.74 8.82
C PRO A 63 18.67 31.76 9.97
N ASP A 64 19.80 31.93 10.64
CA ASP A 64 20.26 31.07 11.71
C ASP A 64 19.50 31.23 13.05
N ASP A 65 18.72 32.29 13.17
CA ASP A 65 17.85 32.60 14.31
C ASP A 65 16.38 32.29 14.11
N VAL A 66 16.02 31.66 12.98
CA VAL A 66 14.61 31.34 12.65
C VAL A 66 14.49 29.86 12.26
N PHE A 67 13.53 29.18 12.86
CA PHE A 67 13.08 27.86 12.43
C PHE A 67 11.64 27.91 11.91
N GLY A 68 11.25 26.89 11.14
CA GLY A 68 9.89 26.77 10.63
C GLY A 68 9.22 25.49 11.07
N THR A 69 7.89 25.48 11.05
CA THR A 69 7.08 24.28 11.19
C THR A 69 6.08 24.21 10.04
N VAL A 70 5.95 23.04 9.46
CA VAL A 70 5.04 22.82 8.34
C VAL A 70 3.91 21.88 8.75
N LEU A 71 2.69 22.24 8.40
CA LEU A 71 1.48 21.46 8.65
C LEU A 71 0.70 21.25 7.34
N VAL A 72 -0.03 20.15 7.25
CA VAL A 72 -0.98 19.95 6.15
C VAL A 72 -2.13 20.93 6.28
N LYS A 73 -2.62 21.43 5.17
CA LYS A 73 -3.82 22.31 5.18
C LYS A 73 -5.08 21.48 5.44
N THR A 74 -5.97 22.02 6.26
CA THR A 74 -7.29 21.41 6.55
C THR A 74 -8.05 21.09 5.26
N SER A 75 -8.01 21.96 4.25
CA SER A 75 -8.65 21.72 2.95
C SER A 75 -8.11 20.50 2.19
N MET A 76 -6.88 20.05 2.46
CA MET A 76 -6.35 18.81 1.93
C MET A 76 -6.92 17.62 2.72
N SER A 77 -6.91 17.72 4.04
CA SER A 77 -7.44 16.68 4.94
C SER A 77 -8.94 16.45 4.73
N ASP A 78 -9.72 17.53 4.52
CA ASP A 78 -11.17 17.45 4.24
C ASP A 78 -11.47 16.69 2.93
N ARG A 79 -10.51 16.67 2.00
CA ARG A 79 -10.57 15.90 0.76
C ARG A 79 -10.04 14.46 0.92
N GLY A 80 -9.67 14.05 2.12
CA GLY A 80 -9.05 12.76 2.39
C GLY A 80 -7.60 12.64 1.92
N LEU A 81 -6.93 13.79 1.69
CA LEU A 81 -5.52 13.83 1.30
C LEU A 81 -4.64 14.03 2.53
N LEU A 82 -3.77 13.07 2.81
CA LEU A 82 -2.82 13.14 3.92
C LEU A 82 -1.41 13.42 3.41
N ALA A 83 -0.69 14.27 4.15
CA ALA A 83 0.72 14.56 3.89
C ALA A 83 1.60 13.83 4.88
N LEU A 84 2.60 13.09 4.38
CA LEU A 84 3.67 12.48 5.18
C LEU A 84 4.91 13.36 5.18
N ASN A 85 5.76 13.18 6.17
CA ASN A 85 7.03 13.91 6.30
C ASN A 85 6.82 15.44 6.30
N ILE A 86 5.90 15.88 7.13
CA ILE A 86 5.72 17.29 7.52
C ILE A 86 6.32 17.48 8.91
N GLY A 87 6.86 18.65 9.20
CA GLY A 87 7.44 18.89 10.50
C GLY A 87 8.32 20.13 10.57
N LEU A 88 9.48 19.96 11.15
CA LEU A 88 10.42 21.05 11.43
C LEU A 88 11.24 21.41 10.19
N ILE A 89 11.46 22.72 10.02
CA ILE A 89 12.45 23.26 9.09
C ILE A 89 13.54 23.91 9.95
N ASP A 90 14.71 23.34 9.92
CA ASP A 90 15.83 23.79 10.74
C ASP A 90 16.27 25.21 10.37
N PRO A 91 16.86 25.96 11.32
CA PRO A 91 17.53 27.22 11.03
C PRO A 91 18.57 27.06 9.90
N SER A 92 18.84 28.13 9.19
CA SER A 92 19.78 28.15 8.04
C SER A 92 19.40 27.24 6.87
N TYR A 93 18.19 26.65 6.87
CA TYR A 93 17.70 25.86 5.74
C TYR A 93 17.43 26.75 4.53
N ARG A 94 17.90 26.31 3.36
CA ARG A 94 17.62 26.93 2.06
C ARG A 94 17.25 25.86 1.05
N GLY A 95 15.97 25.77 0.72
CA GLY A 95 15.47 24.72 -0.18
C GLY A 95 13.97 24.74 -0.37
N LYS A 96 13.51 23.88 -1.26
CA LYS A 96 12.07 23.62 -1.43
C LYS A 96 11.58 22.70 -0.33
N ILE A 97 10.27 22.69 -0.11
CA ILE A 97 9.61 21.75 0.81
C ILE A 97 8.87 20.71 -0.03
N ALA A 98 9.02 19.47 0.33
CA ALA A 98 8.26 18.38 -0.30
C ALA A 98 7.56 17.52 0.74
N SER A 99 6.45 16.93 0.33
CA SER A 99 5.75 15.94 1.12
C SER A 99 5.19 14.84 0.22
N TYR A 100 5.07 13.64 0.76
CA TYR A 100 4.31 12.57 0.12
C TYR A 100 2.84 12.78 0.44
N ILE A 101 2.01 12.80 -0.59
CA ILE A 101 0.56 12.93 -0.46
C ILE A 101 -0.09 11.60 -0.79
N ILE A 102 -0.95 11.13 0.11
CA ILE A 102 -1.72 9.89 -0.03
C ILE A 102 -3.20 10.25 -0.14
N ASN A 103 -3.90 9.60 -1.05
CA ASN A 103 -5.35 9.69 -1.15
C ASN A 103 -6.01 8.56 -0.34
N PHE A 104 -6.59 8.92 0.81
CA PHE A 104 -7.37 8.04 1.67
C PHE A 104 -8.88 8.11 1.40
N SER A 105 -9.31 9.01 0.50
CA SER A 105 -10.71 9.10 0.14
C SER A 105 -11.14 7.96 -0.78
N ASP A 106 -12.45 7.79 -0.91
CA ASP A 106 -13.02 6.82 -1.85
C ASP A 106 -13.01 7.32 -3.30
N ASP A 107 -12.75 8.61 -3.52
CA ASP A 107 -12.78 9.27 -4.81
C ASP A 107 -11.37 9.61 -5.31
N ASP A 108 -11.23 9.73 -6.64
CA ASP A 108 -10.05 10.27 -7.28
C ASP A 108 -9.92 11.76 -6.98
N GLN A 109 -8.74 12.21 -6.57
CA GLN A 109 -8.50 13.59 -6.13
C GLN A 109 -7.56 14.33 -7.09
N PRO A 110 -8.00 15.43 -7.72
CA PRO A 110 -7.12 16.26 -8.54
C PRO A 110 -6.16 17.07 -7.65
N ILE A 111 -4.91 17.11 -8.03
CA ILE A 111 -3.87 17.98 -7.45
C ILE A 111 -3.29 18.78 -8.60
N ASN A 112 -3.29 20.11 -8.50
CA ASN A 112 -2.84 21.00 -9.56
C ASN A 112 -1.73 21.91 -9.07
N GLN A 113 -0.85 22.32 -9.98
CA GLN A 113 0.11 23.39 -9.71
C GLN A 113 -0.61 24.62 -9.18
N GLY A 114 -0.05 25.21 -8.15
CA GLY A 114 -0.64 26.38 -7.50
C GLY A 114 -1.66 26.05 -6.41
N ASP A 115 -2.16 24.83 -6.27
CA ASP A 115 -2.99 24.44 -5.13
C ASP A 115 -2.22 24.61 -3.82
N ALA A 116 -2.84 25.21 -2.82
CA ALA A 116 -2.20 25.31 -1.50
C ALA A 116 -2.32 23.98 -0.75
N PHE A 117 -1.17 23.36 -0.43
CA PHE A 117 -1.14 22.00 0.17
C PHE A 117 -0.57 21.97 1.59
N LEU A 118 0.37 22.85 1.92
CA LEU A 118 1.00 22.93 3.23
C LEU A 118 0.88 24.36 3.80
N ARG A 119 0.97 24.46 5.12
CA ARG A 119 1.03 25.73 5.83
C ARG A 119 2.31 25.78 6.65
N ALA A 120 3.15 26.80 6.41
CA ALA A 120 4.38 27.05 7.16
C ALA A 120 4.15 28.16 8.19
N THR A 121 4.66 27.93 9.40
CA THR A 121 4.81 28.95 10.45
C THR A 121 6.27 29.11 10.77
N PHE A 122 6.68 30.27 11.25
CA PHE A 122 8.08 30.59 11.53
C PHE A 122 8.22 31.21 12.92
N GLN A 123 9.30 30.86 13.61
CA GLN A 123 9.57 31.35 14.98
C GLN A 123 11.05 31.70 15.12
N ARG A 124 11.34 32.76 15.87
CA ARG A 124 12.70 33.11 16.24
C ARG A 124 13.15 32.28 17.43
N ILE A 125 14.44 32.00 17.44
CA ILE A 125 15.17 31.47 18.60
C ILE A 125 16.15 32.51 19.11
N ASP A 126 16.46 32.45 20.40
CA ASP A 126 17.42 33.39 21.01
C ASP A 126 18.87 32.97 20.66
N GLY A 127 19.42 33.64 19.66
CA GLY A 127 20.78 33.40 19.18
C GLY A 127 20.94 32.21 18.24
N ALA A 128 22.10 32.21 17.54
CA ALA A 128 22.42 31.11 16.63
C ALA A 128 22.81 29.83 17.41
N SER A 129 22.35 28.69 16.95
CA SER A 129 22.70 27.40 17.54
C SER A 129 24.09 26.94 17.10
N LYS A 130 24.93 26.46 18.06
CA LYS A 130 26.22 25.83 17.75
C LYS A 130 26.05 24.50 16.97
N TYR A 131 24.85 23.94 16.94
CA TYR A 131 24.48 22.71 16.22
C TYR A 131 23.88 23.01 14.84
N ASP A 132 23.82 24.29 14.46
CA ASP A 132 23.25 24.68 13.18
C ASP A 132 24.12 24.18 12.03
N LYS A 133 23.50 23.40 11.14
CA LYS A 133 24.11 22.90 9.92
C LYS A 133 23.48 23.60 8.75
N LYS A 134 24.21 24.43 8.07
CA LYS A 134 23.74 25.06 6.84
C LYS A 134 23.35 24.00 5.81
N ILE A 135 22.08 24.01 5.43
CA ILE A 135 21.52 23.15 4.39
C ILE A 135 21.09 24.07 3.25
N ASP A 136 21.90 24.11 2.21
CA ASP A 136 21.58 24.84 0.98
C ASP A 136 21.55 23.85 -0.18
N ILE A 137 20.36 23.56 -0.67
CA ILE A 137 20.12 22.59 -1.74
C ILE A 137 19.57 23.32 -2.95
N SER A 138 20.22 23.20 -4.11
CA SER A 138 19.71 23.76 -5.34
C SER A 138 18.36 23.12 -5.73
N ASN A 139 17.59 23.82 -6.55
CA ASN A 139 16.29 23.29 -7.00
C ASN A 139 16.46 21.99 -7.81
N GLU A 140 17.51 21.93 -8.64
CA GLU A 140 17.85 20.80 -9.48
C GLU A 140 18.26 19.59 -8.64
N GLU A 141 19.10 19.80 -7.64
CA GLU A 141 19.54 18.74 -6.71
C GLU A 141 18.35 18.23 -5.89
N TYR A 142 17.51 19.13 -5.38
CA TYR A 142 16.33 18.76 -4.60
C TYR A 142 15.35 17.95 -5.45
N TRP A 143 15.15 18.35 -6.70
CA TRP A 143 14.28 17.65 -7.64
C TRP A 143 14.82 16.25 -7.96
N SER A 144 16.11 16.13 -8.33
CA SER A 144 16.75 14.86 -8.66
C SER A 144 16.70 13.87 -7.48
N LYS A 145 17.01 14.33 -6.27
CA LYS A 145 16.90 13.52 -5.04
C LYS A 145 15.45 13.07 -4.78
N SER A 146 14.49 13.96 -5.03
CA SER A 146 13.07 13.67 -4.83
C SER A 146 12.55 12.65 -5.83
N GLN A 147 12.97 12.73 -7.08
CA GLN A 147 12.63 11.78 -8.13
C GLN A 147 13.22 10.39 -7.84
N LEU A 148 14.50 10.34 -7.48
CA LEU A 148 15.16 9.08 -7.14
C LEU A 148 14.52 8.40 -5.92
N ALA A 149 14.16 9.17 -4.90
CA ALA A 149 13.47 8.66 -3.72
C ALA A 149 12.08 8.10 -4.05
N MET A 150 11.38 8.70 -5.01
CA MET A 150 10.08 8.20 -5.46
C MET A 150 10.21 6.86 -6.18
N VAL A 151 11.11 6.77 -7.17
CA VAL A 151 11.32 5.57 -7.98
C VAL A 151 11.80 4.37 -7.15
N ASN A 152 12.69 4.61 -6.19
CA ASN A 152 13.32 3.52 -5.42
C ASN A 152 12.55 3.13 -4.15
N GLY A 153 11.68 3.98 -3.65
CA GLY A 153 11.10 3.81 -2.32
C GLY A 153 9.60 3.58 -2.26
N PHE A 154 8.87 3.86 -3.35
CA PHE A 154 7.40 3.86 -3.27
C PHE A 154 6.75 3.23 -4.50
N SER A 155 5.68 2.46 -4.25
CA SER A 155 4.75 2.04 -5.28
C SER A 155 3.73 3.16 -5.55
N ASP A 156 2.97 3.03 -6.63
CA ASP A 156 1.87 3.94 -6.99
C ASP A 156 0.69 3.89 -6.00
N LYS A 157 0.59 2.81 -5.21
CA LYS A 157 -0.43 2.65 -4.18
C LYS A 157 0.20 2.53 -2.80
N PHE A 158 -0.36 3.24 -1.83
CA PHE A 158 0.08 3.23 -0.42
C PHE A 158 -0.04 1.84 0.24
N LEU A 159 -1.10 1.11 -0.07
CA LEU A 159 -1.30 -0.27 0.34
C LEU A 159 -1.66 -1.09 -0.89
N ASN A 160 -0.79 -2.01 -1.28
CA ASN A 160 -1.05 -2.91 -2.39
C ASN A 160 -1.99 -4.06 -1.95
N TYR A 161 -3.23 -3.71 -1.59
CA TYR A 161 -4.25 -4.69 -1.16
C TYR A 161 -4.48 -5.79 -2.20
N GLU A 162 -4.35 -5.47 -3.49
CA GLU A 162 -4.55 -6.47 -4.54
C GLU A 162 -3.50 -7.58 -4.49
N GLU A 163 -2.25 -7.23 -4.21
CA GLU A 163 -1.17 -8.20 -4.08
C GLU A 163 -1.30 -8.99 -2.78
N ILE A 164 -1.58 -8.31 -1.67
CA ILE A 164 -1.83 -8.95 -0.37
C ILE A 164 -3.02 -9.92 -0.46
N LEU A 165 -4.12 -9.51 -1.11
CA LEU A 165 -5.28 -10.38 -1.31
C LEU A 165 -4.99 -11.53 -2.26
N LYS A 166 -4.25 -11.33 -3.34
CA LYS A 166 -3.83 -12.40 -4.25
C LYS A 166 -2.99 -13.44 -3.54
N ASP A 167 -2.03 -13.01 -2.74
CA ASP A 167 -1.19 -13.92 -1.94
C ASP A 167 -2.02 -14.66 -0.90
N PHE A 168 -2.88 -13.98 -0.16
CA PHE A 168 -3.79 -14.59 0.80
C PHE A 168 -4.73 -15.61 0.14
N VAL A 169 -5.35 -15.25 -0.99
CA VAL A 169 -6.24 -16.17 -1.73
C VAL A 169 -5.46 -17.35 -2.29
N ARG A 170 -4.25 -17.14 -2.83
CA ARG A 170 -3.40 -18.22 -3.34
C ARG A 170 -3.06 -19.23 -2.24
N ASP A 171 -2.60 -18.77 -1.08
CA ASP A 171 -2.20 -19.61 0.02
C ASP A 171 -3.39 -20.39 0.61
N HIS A 172 -4.56 -19.75 0.70
CA HIS A 172 -5.80 -20.42 1.13
C HIS A 172 -6.30 -21.41 0.08
N MET A 173 -6.27 -21.07 -1.21
CA MET A 173 -6.68 -21.98 -2.28
C MET A 173 -5.81 -23.22 -2.37
N GLU A 174 -4.49 -23.14 -2.16
CA GLU A 174 -3.61 -24.31 -2.10
C GLU A 174 -3.93 -25.20 -0.91
N SER A 175 -4.21 -24.63 0.25
CA SER A 175 -4.66 -25.35 1.44
C SER A 175 -5.99 -26.08 1.19
N TYR A 176 -6.97 -25.40 0.58
CA TYR A 176 -8.26 -26.00 0.21
C TYR A 176 -8.11 -27.13 -0.83
N LYS A 177 -7.32 -26.92 -1.88
CA LYS A 177 -7.03 -27.96 -2.89
C LYS A 177 -6.46 -29.22 -2.26
N THR A 178 -5.47 -29.07 -1.37
CA THR A 178 -4.83 -30.18 -0.68
C THR A 178 -5.83 -30.92 0.21
N THR A 179 -6.69 -30.20 0.90
CA THR A 179 -7.71 -30.77 1.77
C THR A 179 -8.80 -31.52 0.97
N ILE A 180 -9.31 -30.92 -0.09
CA ILE A 180 -10.28 -31.54 -0.99
C ILE A 180 -9.70 -32.79 -1.62
N LEU A 181 -8.45 -32.75 -2.10
CA LEU A 181 -7.78 -33.90 -2.68
C LEU A 181 -7.68 -35.07 -1.71
N LYS A 182 -7.36 -34.81 -0.44
CA LYS A 182 -7.33 -35.84 0.63
C LYS A 182 -8.72 -36.51 0.80
N TYR A 183 -9.78 -35.73 0.84
CA TYR A 183 -11.14 -36.27 0.99
C TYR A 183 -11.60 -37.06 -0.25
N VAL A 184 -11.32 -36.56 -1.45
CA VAL A 184 -11.65 -37.25 -2.71
C VAL A 184 -10.88 -38.56 -2.82
N THR A 185 -9.59 -38.57 -2.46
CA THR A 185 -8.77 -39.79 -2.46
C THR A 185 -9.28 -40.80 -1.42
N ALA A 186 -9.59 -40.36 -0.20
CA ALA A 186 -10.16 -41.21 0.83
C ALA A 186 -11.50 -41.82 0.44
N ALA A 187 -12.39 -41.03 -0.15
CA ALA A 187 -13.69 -41.51 -0.65
C ALA A 187 -13.52 -42.50 -1.80
N GLY A 188 -12.58 -42.27 -2.72
CA GLY A 188 -12.27 -43.21 -3.81
C GLY A 188 -11.73 -44.57 -3.29
N LEU A 189 -10.85 -44.54 -2.30
CA LEU A 189 -10.34 -45.74 -1.65
C LEU A 189 -11.44 -46.51 -0.92
N ALA A 190 -12.32 -45.81 -0.21
CA ALA A 190 -13.46 -46.43 0.49
C ALA A 190 -14.45 -47.10 -0.50
N LEU A 191 -14.74 -46.41 -1.63
CA LEU A 191 -15.57 -46.97 -2.69
C LEU A 191 -14.95 -48.23 -3.32
N SER A 192 -13.64 -48.20 -3.62
CA SER A 192 -12.89 -49.33 -4.17
C SER A 192 -12.89 -50.52 -3.23
N PHE A 193 -12.72 -50.27 -1.92
CA PHE A 193 -12.77 -51.27 -0.91
C PHE A 193 -14.17 -51.89 -0.79
N MET A 194 -15.21 -51.10 -0.86
CA MET A 194 -16.60 -51.57 -0.84
C MET A 194 -16.93 -52.44 -2.06
N VAL A 195 -16.49 -52.10 -3.26
CA VAL A 195 -16.61 -52.90 -4.46
C VAL A 195 -15.89 -54.25 -4.32
N LEU A 196 -14.69 -54.25 -3.75
CA LEU A 196 -13.91 -55.46 -3.46
C LEU A 196 -14.67 -56.39 -2.50
N LEU A 197 -15.23 -55.84 -1.42
CA LEU A 197 -16.04 -56.62 -0.45
C LEU A 197 -17.28 -57.22 -1.11
N LEU A 198 -17.99 -56.49 -1.95
CA LEU A 198 -19.17 -56.99 -2.68
C LEU A 198 -18.80 -58.12 -3.65
N ASN A 199 -17.69 -57.99 -4.37
CA ASN A 199 -17.19 -59.03 -5.27
C ASN A 199 -16.78 -60.29 -4.47
N PHE A 200 -16.11 -60.10 -3.36
CA PHE A 200 -15.70 -61.23 -2.51
C PHE A 200 -16.93 -61.95 -1.90
N GLY A 201 -17.95 -61.16 -1.50
CA GLY A 201 -19.23 -61.70 -1.02
C GLY A 201 -19.94 -62.50 -2.09
N ASN A 202 -19.96 -62.04 -3.33
CA ASN A 202 -20.56 -62.75 -4.47
C ASN A 202 -19.84 -64.08 -4.79
N VAL A 203 -18.51 -64.09 -4.68
CA VAL A 203 -17.72 -65.35 -4.90
C VAL A 203 -18.00 -66.36 -3.79
N ILE A 204 -18.04 -65.97 -2.53
CA ILE A 204 -18.36 -66.86 -1.41
C ILE A 204 -19.79 -67.39 -1.54
N PHE A 205 -20.76 -66.55 -1.92
CA PHE A 205 -22.14 -66.93 -2.10
C PHE A 205 -22.29 -67.93 -3.26
N ALA A 206 -21.61 -67.72 -4.37
CA ALA A 206 -21.58 -68.62 -5.50
C ALA A 206 -20.98 -69.99 -5.17
N GLN A 207 -19.86 -70.03 -4.40
CA GLN A 207 -19.26 -71.29 -3.92
C GLN A 207 -20.21 -72.05 -2.99
N ARG A 208 -20.90 -71.35 -2.08
CA ARG A 208 -21.84 -71.99 -1.14
C ARG A 208 -23.09 -72.57 -1.82
N TRP A 209 -23.44 -72.05 -3.02
CA TRP A 209 -24.55 -72.57 -3.83
C TRP A 209 -24.16 -73.81 -4.67
N LEU A 210 -22.89 -73.91 -5.06
CA LEU A 210 -22.37 -75.02 -5.83
C LEU A 210 -22.13 -76.28 -4.98
N ASP A 211 -21.72 -76.14 -3.73
CA ASP A 211 -21.46 -77.27 -2.79
C ASP A 211 -22.72 -78.10 -2.49
N PRO A 212 -23.92 -77.58 -2.20
CA PRO A 212 -25.12 -78.40 -1.95
C PRO A 212 -25.57 -79.18 -3.17
N GLN A 213 -25.30 -78.70 -4.37
CA GLN A 213 -25.69 -79.45 -5.59
C GLN A 213 -24.73 -80.63 -5.85
N ALA A 214 -23.44 -80.45 -5.59
CA ALA A 214 -22.46 -81.52 -5.67
C ALA A 214 -22.76 -82.69 -4.63
N THR A 215 -23.17 -82.30 -3.43
CA THR A 215 -23.53 -83.24 -2.37
C THR A 215 -24.82 -84.03 -2.70
N ILE A 216 -25.79 -83.33 -3.32
CA ILE A 216 -27.05 -84.02 -3.75
C ILE A 216 -26.80 -84.93 -4.95
N ALA A 217 -25.90 -84.58 -5.86
CA ALA A 217 -25.52 -85.44 -6.99
C ALA A 217 -24.81 -86.70 -6.53
N ALA A 218 -23.85 -86.57 -5.63
CA ALA A 218 -23.13 -87.68 -5.06
C ALA A 218 -24.06 -88.67 -4.23
N GLN A 219 -25.10 -88.10 -3.57
CA GLN A 219 -26.07 -88.93 -2.84
C GLN A 219 -27.07 -89.62 -3.80
N ALA A 220 -27.33 -89.03 -4.97
CA ALA A 220 -28.17 -89.65 -5.97
C ALA A 220 -27.47 -90.86 -6.64
N GLU A 221 -26.16 -90.69 -6.97
CA GLU A 221 -25.37 -91.82 -7.52
C GLU A 221 -25.27 -93.01 -6.60
N SER A 222 -25.07 -92.79 -5.29
CA SER A 222 -24.96 -93.87 -4.31
C SER A 222 -26.27 -94.62 -4.11
N ARG A 223 -27.40 -94.13 -4.54
CA ARG A 223 -28.72 -94.81 -4.45
C ARG A 223 -29.08 -95.62 -5.73
N ILE A 224 -28.33 -95.44 -6.80
CA ILE A 224 -28.53 -96.21 -8.03
C ILE A 224 -27.77 -97.51 -8.01
N ASP A 225 -26.74 -97.63 -7.19
CA ASP A 225 -25.88 -98.79 -7.08
C ASP A 225 -26.33 -99.78 -5.98
N GLN A 226 -27.52 -99.63 -5.39
CA GLN A 226 -28.14 -100.60 -4.45
C GLN A 226 -29.47 -101.13 -5.07
#